data_585514bc35229fa29726aa9944bc220d
#
_entry.id   585514bc35229fa29726aa9944bc220d
#
_cell.length_a   1.000
_cell.length_b   1.000
_cell.length_c   1.000
_cell.angle_alpha   90.00
_cell.angle_beta   90.00
_cell.angle_gamma   90.00
#
_symmetry.space_group_name_H-M   'P 1'
#
loop_
_entity.id
_entity.type
_entity.pdbx_description
1 polymer ?
#
loop_
_entity_poly.entity_id
_entity_poly.type
_entity_poly.pdbx_seq_one_letter_code
_entity_poly.pdbx_strand_id
1 'polypeptide(L)'
;PVKTEILRQMLDAGFSPHFARGLLADLPRDLDSVQALAWVRGGAERSMLTISSETDIVHRGGIYALVGPTGVGKTTTTAKLAARCVLRHGARKLALVTTDGYRIGAHEQLRIYGRILGVSVHLARDAKDLRATLRDLQHTHMVLIDTMGMSQRDRMVSEQVAMFGDCNVKSLLLLSATSRGDTLDDVVRAYSGLDLAGCILTKVDEAASLASSSAKGFCPSSVT
;
A
#
# COMPACT_ATOMS: atom_id res chain seq x y z
N PRO A 1 6.51 -37.19 1.97
CA PRO A 1 5.12 -37.23 1.48
C PRO A 1 4.34 -35.99 1.89
N VAL A 2 4.09 -35.72 3.21
CA VAL A 2 3.26 -34.58 3.67
C VAL A 2 3.84 -33.24 3.20
N LYS A 3 5.12 -33.01 3.43
CA LYS A 3 5.81 -31.75 3.03
C LYS A 3 5.72 -31.49 1.52
N THR A 4 5.83 -32.50 0.69
CA THR A 4 5.73 -32.39 -0.77
C THR A 4 4.31 -32.04 -1.22
N GLU A 5 3.32 -32.65 -0.59
CA GLU A 5 1.91 -32.42 -0.88
C GLU A 5 1.51 -30.97 -0.50
N ILE A 6 1.94 -30.50 0.66
CA ILE A 6 1.68 -29.11 1.09
C ILE A 6 2.41 -28.10 0.19
N LEU A 7 3.66 -28.39 -0.21
CA LEU A 7 4.37 -27.55 -1.17
C LEU A 7 3.58 -27.41 -2.48
N ARG A 8 3.07 -28.53 -3.00
CA ARG A 8 2.24 -28.51 -4.21
C ARG A 8 1.00 -27.66 -4.02
N GLN A 9 0.26 -27.85 -2.93
CA GLN A 9 -0.94 -27.05 -2.62
C GLN A 9 -0.62 -25.55 -2.50
N MET A 10 0.50 -25.18 -1.88
CA MET A 10 0.92 -23.77 -1.81
C MET A 10 1.23 -23.19 -3.18
N LEU A 11 1.93 -23.94 -4.04
CA LEU A 11 2.24 -23.50 -5.40
C LEU A 11 0.99 -23.39 -6.25
N ASP A 12 0.07 -24.35 -6.15
CA ASP A 12 -1.24 -24.33 -6.83
C ASP A 12 -2.10 -23.13 -6.36
N ALA A 13 -2.01 -22.78 -5.08
CA ALA A 13 -2.66 -21.58 -4.53
C ALA A 13 -1.99 -20.27 -4.95
N GLY A 14 -0.84 -20.30 -5.64
CA GLY A 14 -0.15 -19.14 -6.17
C GLY A 14 0.94 -18.54 -5.27
N PHE A 15 1.33 -19.23 -4.19
CA PHE A 15 2.48 -18.80 -3.38
C PHE A 15 3.79 -18.95 -4.17
N SER A 16 4.73 -18.01 -3.96
CA SER A 16 6.03 -18.13 -4.61
C SER A 16 6.81 -19.35 -4.09
N PRO A 17 7.60 -20.01 -4.95
CA PRO A 17 8.42 -21.17 -4.53
C PRO A 17 9.39 -20.83 -3.39
N HIS A 18 9.91 -19.61 -3.37
CA HIS A 18 10.81 -19.13 -2.32
C HIS A 18 10.10 -19.07 -0.97
N PHE A 19 8.94 -18.41 -0.91
CA PHE A 19 8.14 -18.29 0.31
C PHE A 19 7.67 -19.66 0.81
N ALA A 20 7.13 -20.49 -0.10
CA ALA A 20 6.65 -21.82 0.26
C ALA A 20 7.76 -22.71 0.84
N ARG A 21 8.95 -22.71 0.23
CA ARG A 21 10.11 -23.47 0.75
C ARG A 21 10.59 -22.91 2.09
N GLY A 22 10.68 -21.59 2.25
CA GLY A 22 11.07 -20.96 3.50
C GLY A 22 10.12 -21.35 4.63
N LEU A 23 8.82 -21.25 4.40
CA LEU A 23 7.82 -21.59 5.40
C LEU A 23 7.84 -23.08 5.78
N LEU A 24 8.10 -23.97 4.78
CA LEU A 24 8.21 -25.40 5.00
C LEU A 24 9.57 -25.85 5.57
N ALA A 25 10.58 -25.00 5.62
CA ALA A 25 11.89 -25.36 6.15
C ALA A 25 11.78 -25.87 7.59
N ASP A 26 11.03 -25.15 8.40
CA ASP A 26 10.86 -25.38 9.82
C ASP A 26 9.64 -26.26 10.17
N LEU A 27 8.99 -26.88 9.16
CA LEU A 27 7.84 -27.75 9.38
C LEU A 27 8.27 -29.01 10.16
N PRO A 28 7.67 -29.29 11.34
CA PRO A 28 7.92 -30.49 12.11
C PRO A 28 7.64 -31.77 11.31
N ARG A 29 8.43 -32.83 11.54
CA ARG A 29 8.39 -34.06 10.72
C ARG A 29 7.26 -35.03 11.08
N ASP A 30 6.73 -34.88 12.27
CA ASP A 30 5.74 -35.75 12.94
C ASP A 30 4.29 -35.30 12.78
N LEU A 31 4.06 -34.22 12.05
CA LEU A 31 2.72 -33.72 11.78
C LEU A 31 2.03 -34.52 10.66
N ASP A 32 0.76 -34.82 10.87
CA ASP A 32 -0.11 -35.29 9.79
C ASP A 32 -0.44 -34.16 8.79
N SER A 33 -1.13 -34.49 7.69
CA SER A 33 -1.43 -33.50 6.64
C SER A 33 -2.31 -32.34 7.13
N VAL A 34 -3.23 -32.58 8.06
CA VAL A 34 -4.15 -31.56 8.59
C VAL A 34 -3.40 -30.61 9.52
N GLN A 35 -2.60 -31.17 10.42
CA GLN A 35 -1.76 -30.42 11.35
C GLN A 35 -0.70 -29.61 10.62
N ALA A 36 -0.06 -30.20 9.60
CA ALA A 36 0.94 -29.53 8.79
C ALA A 36 0.33 -28.34 8.00
N LEU A 37 -0.88 -28.49 7.46
CA LEU A 37 -1.59 -27.40 6.80
C LEU A 37 -1.97 -26.27 7.77
N ALA A 38 -2.44 -26.61 8.96
CA ALA A 38 -2.74 -25.64 10.02
C ALA A 38 -1.48 -24.90 10.47
N TRP A 39 -0.34 -25.62 10.62
CA TRP A 39 0.95 -25.04 10.97
C TRP A 39 1.44 -24.03 9.91
N VAL A 40 1.34 -24.41 8.63
CA VAL A 40 1.71 -23.55 7.49
C VAL A 40 0.82 -22.31 7.42
N ARG A 41 -0.49 -22.48 7.62
CA ARG A 41 -1.43 -21.33 7.67
C ARG A 41 -1.05 -20.36 8.80
N GLY A 42 -0.84 -20.86 10.01
CA GLY A 42 -0.42 -20.02 11.14
C GLY A 42 0.96 -19.37 10.91
N GLY A 43 1.88 -20.05 10.22
CA GLY A 43 3.17 -19.50 9.83
C GLY A 43 3.02 -18.37 8.81
N ALA A 44 2.17 -18.54 7.80
CA ALA A 44 1.86 -17.52 6.81
C ALA A 44 1.20 -16.30 7.47
N GLU A 45 0.22 -16.50 8.36
CA GLU A 45 -0.45 -15.42 9.10
C GLU A 45 0.54 -14.61 9.95
N ARG A 46 1.44 -15.28 10.67
CA ARG A 46 2.49 -14.60 11.45
C ARG A 46 3.51 -13.85 10.61
N SER A 47 3.73 -14.28 9.37
CA SER A 47 4.63 -13.59 8.43
C SER A 47 4.02 -12.34 7.83
N MET A 48 2.71 -12.16 7.94
CA MET A 48 2.01 -10.96 7.47
C MET A 48 1.94 -9.94 8.59
N LEU A 49 2.71 -8.86 8.44
CA LEU A 49 2.61 -7.70 9.32
C LEU A 49 1.39 -6.87 8.91
N THR A 50 0.29 -7.08 9.59
CA THR A 50 -0.95 -6.33 9.36
C THR A 50 -1.07 -5.17 10.33
N ILE A 51 -1.79 -4.13 9.92
CA ILE A 51 -2.03 -2.94 10.74
C ILE A 51 -2.86 -3.32 11.97
N SER A 52 -2.33 -3.07 13.16
CA SER A 52 -3.08 -3.07 14.42
C SER A 52 -3.71 -1.69 14.68
N SER A 53 -4.56 -1.56 15.70
CA SER A 53 -5.13 -0.28 16.09
C SER A 53 -4.07 0.77 16.47
N GLU A 54 -2.92 0.35 17.00
CA GLU A 54 -1.80 1.22 17.39
C GLU A 54 -0.96 1.66 16.19
N THR A 55 -0.87 0.81 15.16
CA THR A 55 -0.13 1.11 13.92
C THR A 55 -1.02 1.73 12.83
N ASP A 56 -2.32 1.91 13.10
CA ASP A 56 -3.24 2.53 12.15
C ASP A 56 -2.82 3.98 11.85
N ILE A 57 -2.48 4.24 10.60
CA ILE A 57 -2.04 5.55 10.12
C ILE A 57 -3.07 6.65 10.37
N VAL A 58 -4.36 6.33 10.38
CA VAL A 58 -5.44 7.28 10.70
C VAL A 58 -5.38 7.70 12.16
N HIS A 59 -4.99 6.80 13.06
CA HIS A 59 -4.79 7.11 14.48
C HIS A 59 -3.53 7.96 14.71
N ARG A 60 -2.42 7.55 14.09
CA ARG A 60 -1.10 8.20 14.26
C ARG A 60 -1.03 9.56 13.57
N GLY A 61 -1.75 9.74 12.48
CA GLY A 61 -1.61 10.93 11.63
C GLY A 61 -0.28 10.96 10.89
N GLY A 62 0.01 12.09 10.24
CA GLY A 62 1.23 12.30 9.46
C GLY A 62 0.95 12.58 7.99
N ILE A 63 1.99 12.59 7.18
CA ILE A 63 1.94 12.90 5.74
C ILE A 63 2.17 11.61 4.96
N TYR A 64 1.17 11.19 4.19
CA TYR A 64 1.22 9.94 3.42
C TYR A 64 0.91 10.18 1.94
N ALA A 65 1.77 9.71 1.07
CA ALA A 65 1.54 9.66 -0.37
C ALA A 65 1.06 8.27 -0.80
N LEU A 66 -0.04 8.19 -1.52
CA LEU A 66 -0.52 6.95 -2.12
C LEU A 66 0.14 6.79 -3.48
N VAL A 67 1.01 5.80 -3.60
CA VAL A 67 1.82 5.55 -4.80
C VAL A 67 1.50 4.19 -5.41
N GLY A 68 1.80 4.01 -6.68
CA GLY A 68 1.57 2.73 -7.36
C GLY A 68 1.11 2.91 -8.81
N PRO A 69 0.91 1.80 -9.54
CA PRO A 69 0.57 1.79 -10.95
C PRO A 69 -0.72 2.53 -11.28
N THR A 70 -0.89 2.85 -12.56
CA THR A 70 -2.15 3.39 -13.08
C THR A 70 -3.29 2.39 -12.88
N GLY A 71 -4.47 2.88 -12.48
CA GLY A 71 -5.66 2.04 -12.30
C GLY A 71 -5.68 1.16 -11.06
N VAL A 72 -4.67 1.24 -10.18
CA VAL A 72 -4.62 0.46 -8.93
C VAL A 72 -5.61 0.93 -7.85
N GLY A 73 -6.25 2.09 -8.03
CA GLY A 73 -7.27 2.61 -7.11
C GLY A 73 -6.74 3.64 -6.09
N LYS A 74 -5.69 4.41 -6.41
CA LYS A 74 -5.12 5.42 -5.51
C LYS A 74 -6.13 6.44 -5.04
N THR A 75 -6.78 7.15 -5.94
CA THR A 75 -7.77 8.20 -5.61
C THR A 75 -8.94 7.63 -4.78
N THR A 76 -9.42 6.43 -5.14
CA THR A 76 -10.49 5.75 -4.38
C THR A 76 -10.02 5.39 -2.96
N THR A 77 -8.80 4.90 -2.82
CA THR A 77 -8.23 4.56 -1.51
C THR A 77 -7.96 5.82 -0.69
N THR A 78 -7.47 6.89 -1.32
CA THR A 78 -7.35 8.21 -0.67
C THR A 78 -8.68 8.66 -0.10
N ALA A 79 -9.77 8.56 -0.86
CA ALA A 79 -11.10 8.92 -0.40
C ALA A 79 -11.60 8.04 0.77
N LYS A 80 -11.34 6.72 0.73
CA LYS A 80 -11.68 5.79 1.82
C LYS A 80 -10.91 6.12 3.12
N LEU A 81 -9.60 6.38 3.03
CA LEU A 81 -8.78 6.77 4.17
C LEU A 81 -9.21 8.15 4.71
N ALA A 82 -9.52 9.09 3.81
CA ALA A 82 -10.03 10.40 4.17
C ALA A 82 -11.34 10.30 4.95
N ALA A 83 -12.29 9.49 4.48
CA ALA A 83 -13.56 9.26 5.17
C ALA A 83 -13.35 8.69 6.58
N ARG A 84 -12.46 7.69 6.74
CA ARG A 84 -12.10 7.14 8.06
C ARG A 84 -11.48 8.20 8.98
N CYS A 85 -10.60 9.04 8.46
CA CYS A 85 -9.98 10.12 9.22
C CYS A 85 -11.01 11.16 9.66
N VAL A 86 -11.91 11.58 8.77
CA VAL A 86 -12.98 12.54 9.08
C VAL A 86 -13.91 11.99 10.14
N LEU A 87 -14.33 10.73 10.04
CA LEU A 87 -15.18 10.08 11.03
C LEU A 87 -14.54 10.02 12.41
N ARG A 88 -13.23 9.86 12.48
CA ARG A 88 -12.50 9.70 13.76
C ARG A 88 -12.04 11.03 14.37
N HIS A 89 -11.58 11.96 13.56
CA HIS A 89 -10.89 13.18 14.00
C HIS A 89 -11.57 14.47 13.54
N GLY A 90 -12.54 14.39 12.63
CA GLY A 90 -13.21 15.54 12.03
C GLY A 90 -12.48 16.09 10.81
N ALA A 91 -13.23 16.78 9.95
CA ALA A 91 -12.73 17.27 8.66
C ALA A 91 -11.58 18.30 8.80
N ARG A 92 -11.55 19.10 9.86
CA ARG A 92 -10.49 20.10 10.11
C ARG A 92 -9.11 19.47 10.39
N LYS A 93 -9.05 18.19 10.68
CA LYS A 93 -7.84 17.45 11.01
C LYS A 93 -7.22 16.75 9.81
N LEU A 94 -7.83 16.88 8.63
CA LEU A 94 -7.39 16.27 7.40
C LEU A 94 -7.24 17.31 6.29
N ALA A 95 -6.21 17.16 5.47
CA ALA A 95 -6.08 17.84 4.18
C ALA A 95 -5.76 16.83 3.08
N LEU A 96 -6.26 17.10 1.88
CA LEU A 96 -5.96 16.32 0.68
C LEU A 96 -5.06 17.14 -0.23
N VAL A 97 -4.05 16.50 -0.79
CA VAL A 97 -3.17 17.09 -1.79
C VAL A 97 -3.20 16.20 -3.04
N THR A 98 -3.20 16.77 -4.22
CA THR A 98 -2.98 16.01 -5.46
C THR A 98 -1.74 16.51 -6.18
N THR A 99 -0.96 15.58 -6.71
CA THR A 99 0.16 15.88 -7.61
C THR A 99 -0.20 15.56 -9.08
N ASP A 100 -1.42 15.07 -9.33
CA ASP A 100 -1.93 14.76 -10.66
C ASP A 100 -2.57 16.01 -11.31
N GLY A 101 -1.74 17.00 -11.63
CA GLY A 101 -2.19 18.24 -12.27
C GLY A 101 -2.38 18.15 -13.78
N TYR A 102 -1.91 17.06 -14.43
CA TYR A 102 -1.89 16.94 -15.87
C TYR A 102 -3.06 16.15 -16.46
N ARG A 103 -3.70 15.28 -15.67
CA ARG A 103 -4.82 14.45 -16.15
C ARG A 103 -6.14 15.18 -15.95
N ILE A 104 -6.77 15.53 -17.09
CA ILE A 104 -8.12 16.10 -17.10
C ILE A 104 -9.06 15.13 -16.36
N GLY A 105 -9.68 15.58 -15.26
CA GLY A 105 -10.63 14.79 -14.48
C GLY A 105 -10.10 14.09 -13.22
N ALA A 106 -8.81 13.75 -13.10
CA ALA A 106 -8.29 13.10 -11.88
C ALA A 106 -8.37 14.02 -10.64
N HIS A 107 -7.93 15.24 -10.80
CA HIS A 107 -8.02 16.30 -9.81
C HIS A 107 -9.49 16.65 -9.46
N GLU A 108 -10.39 16.59 -10.44
CA GLU A 108 -11.82 16.84 -10.22
C GLU A 108 -12.47 15.76 -9.35
N GLN A 109 -12.09 14.50 -9.55
CA GLN A 109 -12.59 13.40 -8.73
C GLN A 109 -12.20 13.57 -7.25
N LEU A 110 -10.94 13.94 -6.96
CA LEU A 110 -10.51 14.16 -5.59
C LEU A 110 -11.22 15.39 -4.97
N ARG A 111 -11.48 16.44 -5.75
CA ARG A 111 -12.27 17.61 -5.32
C ARG A 111 -13.71 17.26 -4.95
N ILE A 112 -14.34 16.36 -5.71
CA ILE A 112 -15.68 15.87 -5.39
C ILE A 112 -15.66 15.20 -4.01
N TYR A 113 -14.71 14.29 -3.76
CA TYR A 113 -14.57 13.66 -2.46
C TYR A 113 -14.29 14.67 -1.35
N GLY A 114 -13.39 15.64 -1.58
CA GLY A 114 -13.12 16.71 -0.63
C GLY A 114 -14.37 17.51 -0.27
N ARG A 115 -15.21 17.86 -1.24
CA ARG A 115 -16.49 18.56 -1.00
C ARG A 115 -17.46 17.73 -0.18
N ILE A 116 -17.61 16.43 -0.51
CA ILE A 116 -18.49 15.52 0.24
C ILE A 116 -18.04 15.39 1.70
N LEU A 117 -16.74 15.31 1.94
CA LEU A 117 -16.16 15.13 3.26
C LEU A 117 -15.92 16.45 4.03
N GLY A 118 -16.13 17.59 3.39
CA GLY A 118 -15.83 18.90 3.99
C GLY A 118 -14.34 19.17 4.20
N VAL A 119 -13.47 18.55 3.37
CA VAL A 119 -12.00 18.60 3.49
C VAL A 119 -11.40 19.46 2.38
N SER A 120 -10.39 20.27 2.70
CA SER A 120 -9.66 21.06 1.70
C SER A 120 -8.84 20.19 0.78
N VAL A 121 -8.81 20.54 -0.53
CA VAL A 121 -8.01 19.87 -1.55
C VAL A 121 -7.06 20.87 -2.17
N HIS A 122 -5.77 20.56 -2.11
CA HIS A 122 -4.69 21.39 -2.61
C HIS A 122 -4.05 20.71 -3.84
N LEU A 123 -3.58 21.54 -4.79
CA LEU A 123 -2.83 21.07 -5.95
C LEU A 123 -1.36 21.44 -5.75
N ALA A 124 -0.47 20.47 -5.86
CA ALA A 124 0.97 20.68 -5.92
C ALA A 124 1.51 20.22 -7.28
N ARG A 125 2.01 21.15 -8.09
CA ARG A 125 2.47 20.89 -9.46
C ARG A 125 3.89 20.36 -9.52
N ASP A 126 4.71 20.72 -8.54
CA ASP A 126 6.11 20.36 -8.45
C ASP A 126 6.57 20.22 -6.99
N ALA A 127 7.82 19.86 -6.80
CA ALA A 127 8.41 19.69 -5.46
C ALA A 127 8.42 20.98 -4.62
N LYS A 128 8.51 22.14 -5.28
CA LYS A 128 8.48 23.44 -4.59
C LYS A 128 7.08 23.77 -4.08
N ASP A 129 6.06 23.58 -4.93
CA ASP A 129 4.65 23.73 -4.56
C ASP A 129 4.29 22.76 -3.44
N LEU A 130 4.73 21.50 -3.52
CA LEU A 130 4.48 20.50 -2.48
C LEU A 130 5.07 20.93 -1.13
N ARG A 131 6.34 21.33 -1.11
CA ARG A 131 7.01 21.81 0.11
C ARG A 131 6.29 23.02 0.73
N ALA A 132 5.85 23.96 -0.09
CA ALA A 132 5.09 25.12 0.38
C ALA A 132 3.74 24.69 0.99
N THR A 133 2.97 23.87 0.26
CA THR A 133 1.69 23.35 0.73
C THR A 133 1.83 22.57 2.05
N LEU A 134 2.83 21.68 2.16
CA LEU A 134 3.04 20.91 3.38
C LEU A 134 3.45 21.75 4.58
N ARG A 135 4.19 22.85 4.37
CA ARG A 135 4.48 23.82 5.44
C ARG A 135 3.21 24.52 5.95
N ASP A 136 2.32 24.90 5.05
CA ASP A 136 1.04 25.51 5.44
C ASP A 136 0.14 24.53 6.20
N LEU A 137 0.28 23.23 5.92
CA LEU A 137 -0.47 22.13 6.53
C LEU A 137 0.20 21.49 7.76
N GLN A 138 1.30 22.03 8.27
CA GLN A 138 2.09 21.45 9.37
C GLN A 138 1.29 21.19 10.68
N HIS A 139 0.20 21.89 10.91
CA HIS A 139 -0.67 21.71 12.07
C HIS A 139 -1.85 20.75 11.82
N THR A 140 -1.94 20.20 10.62
CA THR A 140 -2.97 19.23 10.25
C THR A 140 -2.58 17.84 10.77
N HIS A 141 -3.51 17.12 11.40
CA HIS A 141 -3.24 15.80 11.95
C HIS A 141 -2.82 14.80 10.85
N MET A 142 -3.48 14.84 9.70
CA MET A 142 -3.20 13.95 8.58
C MET A 142 -3.24 14.68 7.25
N VAL A 143 -2.25 14.44 6.39
CA VAL A 143 -2.23 14.89 5.00
C VAL A 143 -2.15 13.65 4.11
N LEU A 144 -3.09 13.51 3.18
CA LEU A 144 -3.09 12.45 2.17
C LEU A 144 -2.78 13.05 0.80
N ILE A 145 -1.74 12.51 0.15
CA ILE A 145 -1.29 12.95 -1.17
C ILE A 145 -1.72 11.89 -2.19
N ASP A 146 -2.67 12.25 -3.05
CA ASP A 146 -3.06 11.43 -4.20
C ASP A 146 -2.12 11.71 -5.37
N THR A 147 -1.41 10.66 -5.82
CA THR A 147 -0.38 10.81 -6.83
C THR A 147 -0.84 10.32 -8.19
N MET A 148 -0.24 10.85 -9.25
CA MET A 148 -0.41 10.32 -10.59
C MET A 148 0.01 8.84 -10.63
N GLY A 149 -0.76 8.01 -11.33
CA GLY A 149 -0.40 6.62 -11.57
C GLY A 149 0.67 6.52 -12.64
N MET A 150 1.72 5.78 -12.34
CA MET A 150 2.84 5.57 -13.24
C MET A 150 3.04 4.08 -13.49
N SER A 151 3.46 3.73 -14.69
CA SER A 151 3.90 2.37 -14.97
C SER A 151 5.17 2.07 -14.18
N GLN A 152 5.35 0.84 -13.71
CA GLN A 152 6.56 0.40 -13.01
C GLN A 152 7.86 0.58 -13.83
N ARG A 153 7.75 0.79 -15.15
CA ARG A 153 8.88 1.06 -16.05
C ARG A 153 9.06 2.54 -16.38
N ASP A 154 8.27 3.41 -15.75
CA ASP A 154 8.27 4.83 -16.03
C ASP A 154 9.43 5.53 -15.31
N ARG A 155 10.20 6.36 -16.03
CA ARG A 155 11.23 7.22 -15.44
C ARG A 155 10.65 8.21 -14.42
N MET A 156 9.37 8.54 -14.54
CA MET A 156 8.67 9.45 -13.62
C MET A 156 8.55 8.90 -12.19
N VAL A 157 8.73 7.59 -11.95
CA VAL A 157 8.83 7.05 -10.59
C VAL A 157 10.01 7.68 -9.85
N SER A 158 11.16 7.84 -10.52
CA SER A 158 12.34 8.50 -9.94
C SER A 158 12.10 9.99 -9.64
N GLU A 159 11.31 10.67 -10.46
CA GLU A 159 10.91 12.07 -10.21
C GLU A 159 9.98 12.18 -9.00
N GLN A 160 9.09 11.20 -8.83
CA GLN A 160 8.21 11.11 -7.67
C GLN A 160 9.02 10.85 -6.38
N VAL A 161 10.03 9.97 -6.44
CA VAL A 161 10.99 9.75 -5.34
C VAL A 161 11.69 11.06 -4.96
N ALA A 162 12.20 11.78 -5.96
CA ALA A 162 12.88 13.06 -5.74
C ALA A 162 11.93 14.13 -5.17
N MET A 163 10.66 14.13 -5.59
CA MET A 163 9.65 15.07 -5.11
C MET A 163 9.36 14.91 -3.62
N PHE A 164 9.42 13.69 -3.08
CA PHE A 164 9.09 13.38 -1.69
C PHE A 164 10.30 13.38 -0.75
N GLY A 165 11.53 13.17 -1.29
CA GLY A 165 12.74 12.92 -0.50
C GLY A 165 13.05 13.97 0.58
N ASP A 166 12.74 15.25 0.32
CA ASP A 166 13.02 16.35 1.25
C ASP A 166 11.79 16.76 2.11
N CYS A 167 10.68 16.03 2.04
CA CYS A 167 9.40 16.50 2.58
C CYS A 167 8.88 15.68 3.77
N ASN A 168 9.64 14.71 4.29
CA ASN A 168 9.20 13.77 5.34
C ASN A 168 7.84 13.09 4.99
N VAL A 169 7.65 12.78 3.71
CA VAL A 169 6.47 12.11 3.18
C VAL A 169 6.70 10.61 3.23
N LYS A 170 5.85 9.90 3.95
CA LYS A 170 5.80 8.43 3.94
C LYS A 170 4.95 7.94 2.79
N SER A 171 5.36 6.89 2.13
CA SER A 171 4.65 6.34 0.97
C SER A 171 3.86 5.08 1.33
N LEU A 172 2.63 5.00 0.86
CA LEU A 172 1.78 3.81 0.92
C LEU A 172 1.71 3.22 -0.49
N LEU A 173 2.34 2.07 -0.69
CA LEU A 173 2.34 1.41 -1.99
C LEU A 173 1.04 0.63 -2.19
N LEU A 174 0.28 0.98 -3.23
CA LEU A 174 -0.93 0.26 -3.59
C LEU A 174 -0.60 -0.87 -4.57
N LEU A 175 -1.07 -2.05 -4.23
CA LEU A 175 -0.92 -3.28 -5.02
C LEU A 175 -2.30 -3.83 -5.34
N SER A 176 -2.56 -4.15 -6.61
CA SER A 176 -3.82 -4.80 -6.99
C SER A 176 -3.76 -6.30 -6.70
N ALA A 177 -4.73 -6.81 -5.95
CA ALA A 177 -4.86 -8.24 -5.69
C ALA A 177 -5.16 -9.06 -6.95
N THR A 178 -5.59 -8.41 -8.04
CA THR A 178 -5.81 -9.05 -9.35
C THR A 178 -4.54 -9.18 -10.18
N SER A 179 -3.41 -8.61 -9.72
CA SER A 179 -2.14 -8.67 -10.44
C SER A 179 -1.43 -10.00 -10.23
N ARG A 180 -0.71 -10.46 -11.25
CA ARG A 180 0.15 -11.66 -11.16
C ARG A 180 1.35 -11.40 -10.25
N GLY A 181 1.88 -12.46 -9.65
CA GLY A 181 3.01 -12.38 -8.72
C GLY A 181 4.23 -11.66 -9.30
N ASP A 182 4.63 -11.95 -10.53
CA ASP A 182 5.78 -11.31 -11.19
C ASP A 182 5.58 -9.81 -11.38
N THR A 183 4.34 -9.40 -11.72
CA THR A 183 3.99 -7.98 -11.84
C THR A 183 4.08 -7.26 -10.50
N LEU A 184 3.66 -7.91 -9.41
CA LEU A 184 3.78 -7.34 -8.06
C LEU A 184 5.25 -7.14 -7.67
N ASP A 185 6.13 -8.10 -8.03
CA ASP A 185 7.58 -7.96 -7.79
C ASP A 185 8.18 -6.78 -8.52
N ASP A 186 7.81 -6.60 -9.79
CA ASP A 186 8.28 -5.48 -10.59
C ASP A 186 7.81 -4.14 -10.02
N VAL A 187 6.55 -4.06 -9.58
CA VAL A 187 6.01 -2.86 -8.94
C VAL A 187 6.76 -2.56 -7.66
N VAL A 188 6.93 -3.54 -6.80
CA VAL A 188 7.63 -3.36 -5.53
C VAL A 188 9.06 -2.88 -5.75
N ARG A 189 9.80 -3.50 -6.68
CA ARG A 189 11.17 -3.06 -7.04
C ARG A 189 11.21 -1.64 -7.58
N ALA A 190 10.25 -1.26 -8.41
CA ALA A 190 10.22 0.08 -8.98
C ALA A 190 10.03 1.19 -7.91
N TYR A 191 9.29 0.88 -6.85
CA TYR A 191 8.99 1.84 -5.78
C TYR A 191 9.89 1.69 -4.54
N SER A 192 10.89 0.81 -4.55
CA SER A 192 11.78 0.54 -3.40
C SER A 192 12.64 1.74 -2.96
N GLY A 193 12.78 2.77 -3.81
CA GLY A 193 13.51 4.00 -3.48
C GLY A 193 12.73 5.00 -2.63
N LEU A 194 11.44 4.74 -2.34
CA LEU A 194 10.60 5.57 -1.48
C LEU A 194 10.69 5.13 -0.01
N ASP A 195 10.43 6.07 0.91
CA ASP A 195 10.17 5.74 2.32
C ASP A 195 8.79 5.07 2.42
N LEU A 196 8.77 3.75 2.29
CA LEU A 196 7.54 2.96 2.31
C LEU A 196 7.10 2.71 3.75
N ALA A 197 5.99 3.31 4.15
CA ALA A 197 5.33 3.06 5.42
C ALA A 197 4.52 1.74 5.41
N GLY A 198 4.23 1.20 4.24
CA GLY A 198 3.49 -0.04 4.09
C GLY A 198 2.87 -0.21 2.72
N CYS A 199 2.12 -1.30 2.56
CA CYS A 199 1.38 -1.61 1.34
C CYS A 199 -0.12 -1.69 1.62
N ILE A 200 -0.92 -1.34 0.61
CA ILE A 200 -2.37 -1.48 0.63
C ILE A 200 -2.78 -2.39 -0.53
N LEU A 201 -3.43 -3.50 -0.21
CA LEU A 201 -4.05 -4.35 -1.23
C LEU A 201 -5.40 -3.77 -1.64
N THR A 202 -5.58 -3.61 -2.93
CA THR A 202 -6.82 -3.12 -3.54
C THR A 202 -7.46 -4.21 -4.40
N LYS A 203 -8.74 -4.05 -4.76
CA LYS A 203 -9.51 -4.98 -5.62
C LYS A 203 -9.49 -6.42 -5.09
N VAL A 204 -9.54 -6.57 -3.78
CA VAL A 204 -9.52 -7.87 -3.11
C VAL A 204 -10.77 -8.68 -3.44
N ASP A 205 -11.88 -8.00 -3.64
CA ASP A 205 -13.19 -8.53 -4.07
C ASP A 205 -13.20 -9.05 -5.52
N GLU A 206 -12.27 -8.57 -6.35
CA GLU A 206 -12.11 -9.00 -7.74
C GLU A 206 -11.06 -10.13 -7.90
N ALA A 207 -10.30 -10.46 -6.86
CA ALA A 207 -9.16 -11.37 -6.95
C ALA A 207 -9.60 -12.84 -6.94
N ALA A 208 -9.14 -13.61 -7.91
CA ALA A 208 -9.33 -15.08 -7.94
C ALA A 208 -8.57 -15.80 -6.83
N SER A 209 -7.43 -15.23 -6.37
CA SER A 209 -6.60 -15.74 -5.27
C SER A 209 -5.80 -14.61 -4.65
N LEU A 210 -5.69 -14.62 -3.32
CA LEU A 210 -4.87 -13.67 -2.55
C LEU A 210 -3.45 -14.19 -2.29
N ALA A 211 -3.14 -15.41 -2.64
CA ALA A 211 -1.87 -16.05 -2.33
C ALA A 211 -0.67 -15.32 -2.93
N SER A 212 -0.79 -14.81 -4.16
CA SER A 212 0.27 -14.04 -4.82
C SER A 212 0.63 -12.75 -4.08
N SER A 213 -0.34 -12.13 -3.42
CA SER A 213 -0.18 -10.90 -2.65
C SER A 213 0.38 -11.17 -1.25
N SER A 214 0.02 -12.31 -0.67
CA SER A 214 0.43 -12.72 0.68
C SER A 214 1.83 -13.33 0.74
N ALA A 215 2.29 -13.92 -0.38
CA ALA A 215 3.55 -14.64 -0.45
C ALA A 215 4.82 -13.77 -0.37
N LYS A 216 4.64 -12.46 -0.41
CA LYS A 216 5.75 -11.51 -0.42
C LYS A 216 5.72 -10.76 0.89
N GLY A 217 6.31 -11.35 1.91
CA GLY A 217 6.54 -10.72 3.21
C GLY A 217 7.09 -9.29 3.07
N PHE A 218 6.26 -8.40 2.52
CA PHE A 218 6.57 -7.02 2.27
C PHE A 218 6.24 -6.22 3.51
N CYS A 219 7.18 -6.26 4.43
CA CYS A 219 7.35 -5.15 5.36
C CYS A 219 8.76 -4.62 5.20
N PRO A 220 8.95 -3.34 4.91
CA PRO A 220 10.22 -2.71 5.17
C PRO A 220 10.49 -2.92 6.66
N SER A 221 11.69 -3.36 6.99
CA SER A 221 12.19 -3.66 8.32
C SER A 221 12.26 -2.46 9.28
N SER A 222 11.33 -1.51 9.16
CA SER A 222 11.31 -0.28 9.95
C SER A 222 9.90 0.29 10.13
N VAL A 223 8.96 -0.56 10.60
CA VAL A 223 7.77 -0.06 11.28
C VAL A 223 7.77 -0.66 12.68
N THR A 224 8.67 -0.17 13.51
CA THR A 224 8.56 -0.15 14.97
C THR A 224 7.87 1.13 15.37
#